data_af1f4a134b3f3e2cd8381de6436b327c
#
_entry.id   af1f4a134b3f3e2cd8381de6436b327c
#
_cell.length_a   1.000
_cell.length_b   1.000
_cell.length_c   1.000
_cell.angle_alpha   90.00
_cell.angle_beta   90.00
_cell.angle_gamma   90.00
#
_symmetry.space_group_name_H-M   'P 1'
#
loop_
_entity.id
_entity.type
_entity.pdbx_description
1 polymer ?
#
loop_
_entity_poly.entity_id
_entity_poly.type
_entity_poly.pdbx_seq_one_letter_code
_entity_poly.pdbx_strand_id
1 'polypeptide(L)'
;MNLKFVGTHLRTLKLGIATLALAITTISAHAQQEEHSNPNVRLGQKALLDGDFRSAASHLEKALPAESKDPNVLYLLGYSQFHNGDYVKAASSFSKVIALDSKNANAYYYKAKANNNLAIAKESKLSLAQKGQLLTSSIDDYTKAIAVNVNDAKLYQNRAIAYRDLGILKGTSGAANYDKVAATDAYNKAIVDYEKVLTYDAARKDIQTEVKKAKVYRDNLK
;
A
#
# COMPACT_ATOMS: atom_id res chain seq x y z
N MET A 1 -16.19 -2.00 52.11
CA MET A 1 -16.41 -3.22 51.27
C MET A 1 -16.33 -2.81 49.82
N ASN A 2 -15.39 -3.38 49.13
CA ASN A 2 -14.90 -3.06 47.79
C ASN A 2 -15.96 -3.03 46.69
N LEU A 3 -15.78 -2.12 45.74
CA LEU A 3 -16.21 -2.36 44.39
C LEU A 3 -15.09 -1.96 43.39
N LYS A 4 -14.47 -2.98 42.83
CA LYS A 4 -13.65 -2.96 41.63
C LYS A 4 -14.55 -3.07 40.38
N PHE A 5 -13.96 -2.71 39.26
CA PHE A 5 -14.35 -2.92 37.84
C PHE A 5 -14.99 -1.68 37.20
N VAL A 6 -14.61 -1.27 36.00
CA VAL A 6 -14.25 -1.97 34.78
C VAL A 6 -13.38 -1.03 33.94
N GLY A 7 -12.31 -1.50 33.43
CA GLY A 7 -11.50 -0.78 32.44
C GLY A 7 -10.87 -1.77 31.45
N THR A 8 -11.56 -2.14 30.41
CA THR A 8 -10.93 -2.83 29.27
C THR A 8 -11.83 -2.71 28.03
N HIS A 9 -11.68 -1.66 27.24
CA HIS A 9 -12.06 -1.67 25.81
C HIS A 9 -11.63 -0.39 25.06
N LEU A 10 -10.45 0.17 25.36
CA LEU A 10 -9.94 1.34 24.63
C LEU A 10 -8.49 1.16 24.15
N ARG A 11 -8.10 -0.04 23.73
CA ARG A 11 -6.70 -0.30 23.32
C ARG A 11 -6.47 -0.59 21.83
N THR A 12 -7.49 -0.65 21.01
CA THR A 12 -7.32 -1.05 19.59
C THR A 12 -7.37 0.08 18.57
N LEU A 13 -7.67 1.33 18.99
CA LEU A 13 -7.75 2.46 18.07
C LEU A 13 -6.50 3.36 18.04
N LYS A 14 -5.50 3.11 18.91
CA LYS A 14 -4.30 3.96 19.02
C LYS A 14 -3.11 3.51 18.15
N LEU A 15 -3.12 2.34 17.53
CA LEU A 15 -1.98 1.87 16.74
C LEU A 15 -1.92 2.42 15.31
N GLY A 16 -3.03 2.88 14.75
CA GLY A 16 -3.05 3.47 13.41
C GLY A 16 -2.51 4.91 13.36
N ILE A 17 -2.63 5.64 14.46
CA ILE A 17 -2.20 7.04 14.55
C ILE A 17 -0.71 7.15 14.91
N ALA A 18 -0.16 6.16 15.61
CA ALA A 18 1.24 6.16 16.03
C ALA A 18 2.24 6.04 14.87
N THR A 19 1.88 5.38 13.77
CA THR A 19 2.76 5.24 12.61
C THR A 19 2.80 6.51 11.74
N LEU A 20 1.75 7.30 11.73
CA LEU A 20 1.76 8.62 11.07
C LEU A 20 2.56 9.63 11.92
N ALA A 21 2.42 9.57 13.23
CA ALA A 21 3.19 10.40 14.16
C ALA A 21 4.70 10.10 14.08
N LEU A 22 5.11 8.84 13.87
CA LEU A 22 6.53 8.48 13.78
C LEU A 22 7.18 8.97 12.47
N ALA A 23 6.45 9.01 11.37
CA ALA A 23 6.94 9.60 10.12
C ALA A 23 7.07 11.14 10.22
N ILE A 24 6.26 11.76 11.09
CA ILE A 24 6.31 13.20 11.36
C ILE A 24 7.32 13.53 12.47
N THR A 25 7.51 12.66 13.47
CA THR A 25 8.38 12.94 14.62
C THR A 25 9.86 12.73 14.35
N THR A 26 10.27 11.96 13.35
CA THR A 26 11.68 11.90 12.93
C THR A 26 12.12 13.16 12.16
N ILE A 27 11.16 13.97 11.69
CA ILE A 27 11.41 15.31 11.16
C ILE A 27 11.47 16.36 12.27
N SER A 28 10.90 16.06 13.46
CA SER A 28 10.73 17.04 14.54
C SER A 28 11.95 17.23 15.47
N ALA A 29 13.08 16.55 15.24
CA ALA A 29 14.21 16.65 16.14
C ALA A 29 15.24 17.74 15.75
N HIS A 30 15.20 18.28 14.53
CA HIS A 30 16.14 19.33 14.11
C HIS A 30 15.59 20.20 12.98
N ALA A 31 14.51 20.91 13.21
CA ALA A 31 14.20 22.21 12.59
C ALA A 31 12.88 22.69 13.20
N GLN A 32 12.78 23.94 13.57
CA GLN A 32 11.52 24.66 13.42
C GLN A 32 11.11 24.46 11.96
N GLN A 33 10.15 23.56 11.72
CA GLN A 33 9.68 23.29 10.38
C GLN A 33 9.00 24.58 9.94
N GLU A 34 9.71 25.38 9.13
CA GLU A 34 9.10 26.57 8.51
C GLU A 34 7.83 26.08 7.82
N GLU A 35 6.71 26.70 8.18
CA GLU A 35 5.43 26.39 7.55
C GLU A 35 5.60 26.55 6.05
N HIS A 36 5.13 25.55 5.27
CA HIS A 36 5.26 25.60 3.82
C HIS A 36 4.67 26.93 3.28
N SER A 37 5.40 27.61 2.41
CA SER A 37 5.03 28.94 1.91
C SER A 37 3.65 28.95 1.25
N ASN A 38 3.28 27.88 0.54
CA ASN A 38 2.01 27.74 -0.12
C ASN A 38 0.87 27.44 0.88
N PRO A 39 -0.14 28.31 1.01
CA PRO A 39 -1.23 28.14 1.97
C PRO A 39 -2.07 26.88 1.70
N ASN A 40 -2.21 26.46 0.44
CA ASN A 40 -2.94 25.23 0.11
C ASN A 40 -2.18 23.99 0.58
N VAL A 41 -0.84 23.98 0.57
CA VAL A 41 -0.06 22.89 1.15
C VAL A 41 -0.29 22.80 2.66
N ARG A 42 -0.23 23.93 3.38
CA ARG A 42 -0.51 23.96 4.83
C ARG A 42 -1.90 23.46 5.17
N LEU A 43 -2.92 23.88 4.42
CA LEU A 43 -4.30 23.40 4.61
C LEU A 43 -4.42 21.90 4.32
N GLY A 44 -3.74 21.43 3.28
CA GLY A 44 -3.68 19.99 2.97
C GLY A 44 -3.01 19.16 4.07
N GLN A 45 -1.88 19.65 4.60
CA GLN A 45 -1.18 19.02 5.73
C GLN A 45 -2.06 18.99 6.99
N LYS A 46 -2.74 20.10 7.30
CA LYS A 46 -3.68 20.15 8.43
C LYS A 46 -4.81 19.12 8.26
N ALA A 47 -5.45 19.09 7.09
CA ALA A 47 -6.51 18.11 6.81
C ALA A 47 -6.02 16.65 6.91
N LEU A 48 -4.75 16.38 6.53
CA LEU A 48 -4.13 15.06 6.74
C LEU A 48 -4.01 14.70 8.24
N LEU A 49 -3.61 15.65 9.07
CA LEU A 49 -3.53 15.45 10.52
C LEU A 49 -4.91 15.18 11.13
N ASP A 50 -5.94 15.82 10.61
CA ASP A 50 -7.34 15.64 11.02
C ASP A 50 -7.95 14.34 10.45
N GLY A 51 -7.25 13.62 9.57
CA GLY A 51 -7.74 12.41 8.90
C GLY A 51 -8.75 12.69 7.77
N ASP A 52 -8.94 13.96 7.38
CA ASP A 52 -9.80 14.33 6.27
C ASP A 52 -9.04 14.25 4.93
N PHE A 53 -8.90 13.02 4.43
CA PHE A 53 -8.16 12.74 3.20
C PHE A 53 -8.78 13.38 1.96
N ARG A 54 -10.10 13.61 1.95
CA ARG A 54 -10.78 14.27 0.84
C ARG A 54 -10.40 15.75 0.76
N SER A 55 -10.53 16.48 1.88
CA SER A 55 -10.13 17.87 1.96
C SER A 55 -8.62 18.03 1.71
N ALA A 56 -7.81 17.13 2.27
CA ALA A 56 -6.37 17.11 2.04
C ALA A 56 -6.05 17.01 0.54
N ALA A 57 -6.62 16.04 -0.18
CA ALA A 57 -6.42 15.90 -1.62
C ALA A 57 -6.86 17.15 -2.38
N SER A 58 -8.03 17.74 -2.03
CA SER A 58 -8.53 18.95 -2.66
C SER A 58 -7.61 20.16 -2.50
N HIS A 59 -7.09 20.39 -1.28
CA HIS A 59 -6.14 21.47 -1.02
C HIS A 59 -4.81 21.25 -1.74
N LEU A 60 -4.26 20.03 -1.71
CA LEU A 60 -3.01 19.69 -2.37
C LEU A 60 -3.13 19.75 -3.91
N GLU A 61 -4.27 19.38 -4.50
CA GLU A 61 -4.54 19.58 -5.92
C GLU A 61 -4.51 21.07 -6.31
N LYS A 62 -5.02 21.96 -5.46
CA LYS A 62 -4.95 23.43 -5.68
C LYS A 62 -3.52 23.97 -5.55
N ALA A 63 -2.65 23.30 -4.83
CA ALA A 63 -1.24 23.67 -4.72
C ALA A 63 -0.42 23.32 -5.98
N LEU A 64 -0.82 22.29 -6.75
CA LEU A 64 -0.04 21.74 -7.86
C LEU A 64 0.46 22.74 -8.91
N PRO A 65 -0.27 23.80 -9.32
CA PRO A 65 0.26 24.76 -10.30
C PRO A 65 1.61 25.36 -9.89
N ALA A 66 1.80 25.58 -8.58
CA ALA A 66 3.08 26.08 -8.03
C ALA A 66 4.04 24.97 -7.61
N GLU A 67 3.52 23.83 -7.14
CA GLU A 67 4.27 22.78 -6.47
C GLU A 67 4.41 21.49 -7.31
N SER A 68 4.24 21.59 -8.62
CA SER A 68 4.23 20.40 -9.51
C SER A 68 5.52 19.60 -9.55
N LYS A 69 6.62 20.17 -9.06
CA LYS A 69 7.97 19.55 -8.98
C LYS A 69 8.43 19.30 -7.54
N ASP A 70 7.59 19.55 -6.53
CA ASP A 70 7.90 19.21 -5.16
C ASP A 70 7.48 17.75 -4.88
N PRO A 71 8.45 16.82 -4.68
CA PRO A 71 8.14 15.42 -4.44
C PRO A 71 7.39 15.20 -3.13
N ASN A 72 7.54 16.08 -2.13
CA ASN A 72 6.83 15.97 -0.85
C ASN A 72 5.35 16.32 -1.04
N VAL A 73 5.05 17.42 -1.74
CA VAL A 73 3.65 17.82 -2.05
C VAL A 73 2.97 16.74 -2.90
N LEU A 74 3.65 16.21 -3.91
CA LEU A 74 3.12 15.13 -4.74
C LEU A 74 2.91 13.84 -3.93
N TYR A 75 3.79 13.53 -2.97
CA TYR A 75 3.64 12.39 -2.07
C TYR A 75 2.43 12.56 -1.16
N LEU A 76 2.28 13.72 -0.51
CA LEU A 76 1.13 14.02 0.35
C LEU A 76 -0.19 13.94 -0.44
N LEU A 77 -0.19 14.43 -1.67
CA LEU A 77 -1.34 14.32 -2.55
C LEU A 77 -1.67 12.86 -2.87
N GLY A 78 -0.69 12.08 -3.30
CA GLY A 78 -0.87 10.65 -3.58
C GLY A 78 -1.36 9.88 -2.36
N TYR A 79 -0.82 10.19 -1.19
CA TYR A 79 -1.22 9.59 0.09
C TYR A 79 -2.68 9.94 0.43
N SER A 80 -3.07 11.21 0.27
CA SER A 80 -4.45 11.66 0.50
C SER A 80 -5.44 10.96 -0.47
N GLN A 81 -5.09 10.92 -1.76
CA GLN A 81 -5.89 10.25 -2.79
C GLN A 81 -6.02 8.75 -2.51
N PHE A 82 -4.94 8.09 -2.09
CA PHE A 82 -4.96 6.67 -1.73
C PHE A 82 -5.93 6.38 -0.57
N HIS A 83 -5.85 7.16 0.50
CA HIS A 83 -6.71 6.97 1.67
C HIS A 83 -8.16 7.43 1.44
N ASN A 84 -8.38 8.33 0.47
CA ASN A 84 -9.73 8.67 -0.01
C ASN A 84 -10.33 7.61 -0.95
N GLY A 85 -9.56 6.59 -1.36
CA GLY A 85 -10.00 5.55 -2.30
C GLY A 85 -9.79 5.89 -3.78
N ASP A 86 -9.21 7.04 -4.09
CA ASP A 86 -8.95 7.52 -5.48
C ASP A 86 -7.67 6.86 -6.04
N TYR A 87 -7.66 5.52 -6.14
CA TYR A 87 -6.44 4.75 -6.45
C TYR A 87 -5.81 5.10 -7.80
N VAL A 88 -6.61 5.46 -8.81
CA VAL A 88 -6.09 5.88 -10.13
C VAL A 88 -5.27 7.17 -10.00
N LYS A 89 -5.82 8.17 -9.29
CA LYS A 89 -5.13 9.43 -9.03
C LYS A 89 -3.89 9.21 -8.16
N ALA A 90 -4.02 8.40 -7.12
CA ALA A 90 -2.92 8.06 -6.22
C ALA A 90 -1.75 7.43 -6.98
N ALA A 91 -1.99 6.43 -7.83
CA ALA A 91 -0.95 5.79 -8.65
C ALA A 91 -0.26 6.81 -9.58
N SER A 92 -1.02 7.76 -10.16
CA SER A 92 -0.48 8.84 -10.98
C SER A 92 0.41 9.79 -10.16
N SER A 93 -0.05 10.22 -8.97
CA SER A 93 0.73 11.11 -8.10
C SER A 93 2.02 10.47 -7.64
N PHE A 94 1.99 9.20 -7.21
CA PHE A 94 3.21 8.47 -6.86
C PHE A 94 4.13 8.20 -8.05
N SER A 95 3.61 8.04 -9.25
CA SER A 95 4.45 7.97 -10.47
C SER A 95 5.24 9.25 -10.70
N LYS A 96 4.64 10.42 -10.40
CA LYS A 96 5.35 11.71 -10.48
C LYS A 96 6.44 11.80 -9.39
N VAL A 97 6.16 11.33 -8.16
CA VAL A 97 7.18 11.25 -7.11
C VAL A 97 8.36 10.39 -7.57
N ILE A 98 8.09 9.20 -8.11
CA ILE A 98 9.13 8.27 -8.60
C ILE A 98 9.95 8.88 -9.74
N ALA A 99 9.34 9.68 -10.61
CA ALA A 99 10.05 10.37 -11.68
C ALA A 99 11.03 11.43 -11.17
N LEU A 100 10.75 12.03 -10.01
CA LEU A 100 11.62 13.03 -9.35
C LEU A 100 12.61 12.37 -8.40
N ASP A 101 12.21 11.30 -7.73
CA ASP A 101 13.02 10.52 -6.79
C ASP A 101 12.83 9.01 -7.04
N SER A 102 13.68 8.45 -7.89
CA SER A 102 13.64 7.03 -8.26
C SER A 102 14.04 6.07 -7.13
N LYS A 103 14.49 6.59 -5.97
CA LYS A 103 14.80 5.79 -4.77
C LYS A 103 13.74 5.89 -3.69
N ASN A 104 12.60 6.48 -3.96
CA ASN A 104 11.51 6.62 -3.00
C ASN A 104 10.75 5.30 -2.82
N ALA A 105 11.19 4.46 -1.88
CA ALA A 105 10.57 3.17 -1.59
C ALA A 105 9.09 3.30 -1.21
N ASN A 106 8.72 4.35 -0.48
CA ASN A 106 7.35 4.59 -0.07
C ASN A 106 6.43 4.94 -1.25
N ALA A 107 6.92 5.69 -2.23
CA ALA A 107 6.16 6.00 -3.44
C ALA A 107 5.91 4.73 -4.27
N TYR A 108 6.91 3.86 -4.44
CA TYR A 108 6.71 2.54 -5.05
C TYR A 108 5.70 1.70 -4.26
N TYR A 109 5.82 1.64 -2.93
CA TYR A 109 4.90 0.90 -2.08
C TYR A 109 3.45 1.35 -2.26
N TYR A 110 3.17 2.64 -2.18
CA TYR A 110 1.80 3.14 -2.29
C TYR A 110 1.25 3.05 -3.71
N LYS A 111 2.08 3.26 -4.73
CA LYS A 111 1.69 3.03 -6.13
C LYS A 111 1.30 1.58 -6.36
N ALA A 112 2.14 0.65 -5.90
CA ALA A 112 1.87 -0.79 -5.97
C ALA A 112 0.54 -1.14 -5.29
N LYS A 113 0.34 -0.62 -4.08
CA LYS A 113 -0.88 -0.87 -3.30
C LYS A 113 -2.13 -0.30 -3.97
N ALA A 114 -2.02 0.89 -4.59
CA ALA A 114 -3.11 1.47 -5.37
C ALA A 114 -3.48 0.61 -6.58
N ASN A 115 -2.48 0.15 -7.34
CA ASN A 115 -2.70 -0.74 -8.49
C ASN A 115 -3.32 -2.08 -8.07
N ASN A 116 -2.86 -2.68 -6.95
CA ASN A 116 -3.45 -3.91 -6.43
C ASN A 116 -4.93 -3.70 -6.06
N ASN A 117 -5.25 -2.64 -5.31
CA ASN A 117 -6.62 -2.33 -4.90
C ASN A 117 -7.53 -2.11 -6.12
N LEU A 118 -7.06 -1.44 -7.17
CA LEU A 118 -7.80 -1.28 -8.42
C LEU A 118 -8.09 -2.62 -9.09
N ALA A 119 -7.11 -3.52 -9.11
CA ALA A 119 -7.25 -4.82 -9.77
C ALA A 119 -8.28 -5.71 -9.09
N ILE A 120 -8.33 -5.70 -7.74
CA ILE A 120 -9.22 -6.57 -6.95
C ILE A 120 -10.57 -5.93 -6.61
N ALA A 121 -10.79 -4.66 -6.94
CA ALA A 121 -12.05 -3.98 -6.66
C ALA A 121 -13.22 -4.71 -7.32
N LYS A 122 -14.23 -5.09 -6.51
CA LYS A 122 -15.39 -5.89 -6.98
C LYS A 122 -16.21 -5.17 -8.03
N GLU A 123 -16.36 -3.86 -7.89
CA GLU A 123 -17.16 -3.02 -8.80
C GLU A 123 -16.34 -2.46 -9.97
N SER A 124 -15.11 -2.95 -10.12
CA SER A 124 -14.23 -2.52 -11.20
C SER A 124 -14.75 -3.01 -12.56
N LYS A 125 -14.95 -2.06 -13.49
CA LYS A 125 -15.29 -2.36 -14.89
C LYS A 125 -14.08 -2.81 -15.73
N LEU A 126 -12.94 -3.08 -15.10
CA LEU A 126 -11.72 -3.50 -15.75
C LEU A 126 -11.87 -4.93 -16.31
N SER A 127 -11.35 -5.14 -17.51
CA SER A 127 -11.22 -6.47 -18.08
C SER A 127 -10.22 -7.33 -17.28
N LEU A 128 -10.29 -8.66 -17.41
CA LEU A 128 -9.33 -9.56 -16.76
C LEU A 128 -7.88 -9.28 -17.21
N ALA A 129 -7.68 -8.85 -18.43
CA ALA A 129 -6.36 -8.44 -18.95
C ALA A 129 -5.85 -7.18 -18.22
N GLN A 130 -6.69 -6.15 -18.07
CA GLN A 130 -6.33 -4.93 -17.33
C GLN A 130 -6.04 -5.21 -15.86
N LYS A 131 -6.83 -6.06 -15.21
CA LYS A 131 -6.57 -6.51 -13.82
C LYS A 131 -5.22 -7.22 -13.74
N GLY A 132 -4.90 -8.09 -14.67
CA GLY A 132 -3.61 -8.77 -14.72
C GLY A 132 -2.43 -7.79 -14.88
N GLN A 133 -2.56 -6.80 -15.76
CA GLN A 133 -1.55 -5.75 -15.94
C GLN A 133 -1.31 -4.94 -14.66
N LEU A 134 -2.39 -4.57 -13.95
CA LEU A 134 -2.28 -3.84 -12.69
C LEU A 134 -1.59 -4.66 -11.60
N LEU A 135 -1.92 -5.97 -11.49
CA LEU A 135 -1.26 -6.87 -10.53
C LEU A 135 0.22 -7.05 -10.85
N THR A 136 0.58 -7.23 -12.12
CA THR A 136 1.98 -7.32 -12.55
C THR A 136 2.72 -6.01 -12.25
N SER A 137 2.14 -4.86 -12.59
CA SER A 137 2.73 -3.55 -12.26
C SER A 137 2.90 -3.36 -10.74
N SER A 138 1.93 -3.82 -9.94
CA SER A 138 2.03 -3.81 -8.47
C SER A 138 3.21 -4.63 -7.97
N ILE A 139 3.39 -5.85 -8.47
CA ILE A 139 4.50 -6.74 -8.14
C ILE A 139 5.85 -6.11 -8.48
N ASP A 140 5.96 -5.49 -9.66
CA ASP A 140 7.17 -4.80 -10.10
C ASP A 140 7.50 -3.61 -9.19
N ASP A 141 6.52 -2.80 -8.83
CA ASP A 141 6.71 -1.66 -7.95
C ASP A 141 7.11 -2.11 -6.52
N TYR A 142 6.49 -3.16 -5.97
CA TYR A 142 6.95 -3.74 -4.70
C TYR A 142 8.38 -4.28 -4.80
N THR A 143 8.75 -4.88 -5.93
CA THR A 143 10.12 -5.37 -6.15
C THR A 143 11.13 -4.23 -6.14
N LYS A 144 10.79 -3.09 -6.74
CA LYS A 144 11.62 -1.87 -6.68
C LYS A 144 11.70 -1.31 -5.26
N ALA A 145 10.58 -1.28 -4.52
CA ALA A 145 10.58 -0.86 -3.12
C ALA A 145 11.47 -1.76 -2.25
N ILE A 146 11.43 -3.08 -2.44
CA ILE A 146 12.29 -4.05 -1.75
C ILE A 146 13.77 -3.83 -2.10
N ALA A 147 14.09 -3.51 -3.35
CA ALA A 147 15.47 -3.24 -3.76
C ALA A 147 16.06 -2.01 -3.04
N VAL A 148 15.22 -1.04 -2.67
CA VAL A 148 15.63 0.13 -1.86
C VAL A 148 15.66 -0.20 -0.37
N ASN A 149 14.70 -0.98 0.12
CA ASN A 149 14.56 -1.33 1.55
C ASN A 149 14.37 -2.83 1.73
N VAL A 150 15.48 -3.57 1.66
CA VAL A 150 15.52 -5.04 1.64
C VAL A 150 15.06 -5.69 2.95
N ASN A 151 15.08 -4.96 4.06
CA ASN A 151 14.75 -5.50 5.38
C ASN A 151 13.32 -5.16 5.86
N ASP A 152 12.49 -4.59 5.00
CA ASP A 152 11.09 -4.26 5.35
C ASP A 152 10.16 -5.45 5.07
N ALA A 153 9.82 -6.19 6.13
CA ALA A 153 8.89 -7.32 6.06
C ALA A 153 7.52 -6.97 5.45
N LYS A 154 7.08 -5.71 5.60
CA LYS A 154 5.81 -5.22 5.06
C LYS A 154 5.80 -5.22 3.53
N LEU A 155 6.94 -4.94 2.90
CA LEU A 155 7.06 -4.95 1.44
C LEU A 155 6.89 -6.37 0.89
N TYR A 156 7.55 -7.36 1.50
CA TYR A 156 7.39 -8.77 1.15
C TYR A 156 5.96 -9.24 1.35
N GLN A 157 5.34 -8.90 2.50
CA GLN A 157 3.95 -9.26 2.76
C GLN A 157 2.99 -8.73 1.68
N ASN A 158 3.15 -7.46 1.28
CA ASN A 158 2.26 -6.87 0.28
C ASN A 158 2.55 -7.40 -1.13
N ARG A 159 3.81 -7.72 -1.47
CA ARG A 159 4.12 -8.39 -2.74
C ARG A 159 3.57 -9.81 -2.78
N ALA A 160 3.62 -10.54 -1.67
CA ALA A 160 2.98 -11.85 -1.55
C ALA A 160 1.46 -11.78 -1.79
N ILE A 161 0.79 -10.76 -1.25
CA ILE A 161 -0.64 -10.50 -1.51
C ILE A 161 -0.87 -10.28 -3.01
N ALA A 162 -0.07 -9.44 -3.67
CA ALA A 162 -0.20 -9.18 -5.11
C ALA A 162 0.04 -10.44 -5.95
N TYR A 163 1.02 -11.27 -5.61
CA TYR A 163 1.24 -12.57 -6.25
C TYR A 163 0.07 -13.52 -6.04
N ARG A 164 -0.47 -13.63 -4.80
CA ARG A 164 -1.65 -14.43 -4.51
C ARG A 164 -2.85 -13.98 -5.36
N ASP A 165 -3.10 -12.68 -5.44
CA ASP A 165 -4.22 -12.12 -6.20
C ASP A 165 -4.05 -12.40 -7.72
N LEU A 166 -2.82 -12.35 -8.23
CA LEU A 166 -2.51 -12.78 -9.60
C LEU A 166 -2.76 -14.28 -9.79
N GLY A 167 -2.37 -15.10 -8.81
CA GLY A 167 -2.64 -16.54 -8.80
C GLY A 167 -4.13 -16.85 -8.85
N ILE A 168 -4.95 -16.13 -8.07
CA ILE A 168 -6.42 -16.23 -8.11
C ILE A 168 -6.95 -15.83 -9.50
N LEU A 169 -6.50 -14.69 -10.04
CA LEU A 169 -6.95 -14.18 -11.33
C LEU A 169 -6.65 -15.17 -12.48
N LYS A 170 -5.47 -15.78 -12.47
CA LYS A 170 -5.02 -16.73 -13.49
C LYS A 170 -5.52 -18.15 -13.27
N GLY A 171 -5.75 -18.52 -12.00
CA GLY A 171 -6.17 -19.88 -11.61
C GLY A 171 -7.67 -20.11 -11.57
N THR A 172 -8.50 -19.11 -11.88
CA THR A 172 -9.95 -19.27 -11.90
C THR A 172 -10.38 -20.12 -13.08
N SER A 173 -10.81 -21.35 -12.81
CA SER A 173 -11.25 -22.31 -13.84
C SER A 173 -12.46 -21.76 -14.60
N GLY A 174 -12.44 -21.92 -15.93
CA GLY A 174 -13.49 -21.41 -16.82
C GLY A 174 -13.39 -19.92 -17.17
N ALA A 175 -12.48 -19.17 -16.56
CA ALA A 175 -12.23 -17.80 -16.96
C ALA A 175 -11.43 -17.73 -18.28
N ALA A 176 -11.71 -16.73 -19.12
CA ALA A 176 -11.05 -16.56 -20.43
C ALA A 176 -9.53 -16.33 -20.34
N ASN A 177 -9.03 -15.95 -19.15
CA ASN A 177 -7.61 -15.73 -18.88
C ASN A 177 -6.99 -16.85 -18.03
N TYR A 178 -7.65 -18.01 -17.93
CA TYR A 178 -7.12 -19.14 -17.18
C TYR A 178 -5.75 -19.56 -17.71
N ASP A 179 -4.79 -19.67 -16.81
CA ASP A 179 -3.41 -20.06 -17.09
C ASP A 179 -2.84 -20.74 -15.84
N LYS A 180 -2.89 -22.08 -15.84
CA LYS A 180 -2.44 -22.91 -14.72
C LYS A 180 -0.96 -22.68 -14.41
N VAL A 181 -0.12 -22.51 -15.43
CA VAL A 181 1.32 -22.33 -15.24
C VAL A 181 1.60 -21.00 -14.56
N ALA A 182 1.01 -19.93 -15.07
CA ALA A 182 1.16 -18.59 -14.45
C ALA A 182 0.55 -18.54 -13.05
N ALA A 183 -0.58 -19.21 -12.81
CA ALA A 183 -1.18 -19.28 -11.46
C ALA A 183 -0.28 -20.03 -10.47
N THR A 184 0.27 -21.17 -10.89
CA THR A 184 1.20 -21.97 -10.07
C THR A 184 2.45 -21.16 -9.70
N ASP A 185 3.06 -20.47 -10.68
CA ASP A 185 4.22 -19.60 -10.46
C ASP A 185 3.90 -18.48 -9.48
N ALA A 186 2.76 -17.82 -9.67
CA ALA A 186 2.32 -16.73 -8.79
C ALA A 186 2.11 -17.23 -7.34
N TYR A 187 1.43 -18.36 -7.13
CA TYR A 187 1.28 -18.92 -5.77
C TYR A 187 2.62 -19.32 -5.14
N ASN A 188 3.54 -19.90 -5.91
CA ASN A 188 4.87 -20.24 -5.40
C ASN A 188 5.63 -18.99 -4.95
N LYS A 189 5.60 -17.91 -5.72
CA LYS A 189 6.22 -16.63 -5.36
C LYS A 189 5.56 -15.99 -4.14
N ALA A 190 4.23 -16.07 -4.03
CA ALA A 190 3.52 -15.62 -2.82
C ALA A 190 3.97 -16.39 -1.57
N ILE A 191 4.12 -17.73 -1.67
CA ILE A 191 4.60 -18.57 -0.57
C ILE A 191 6.01 -18.14 -0.15
N VAL A 192 6.92 -17.96 -1.09
CA VAL A 192 8.31 -17.53 -0.81
C VAL A 192 8.34 -16.19 -0.05
N ASP A 193 7.55 -15.21 -0.50
CA ASP A 193 7.51 -13.92 0.16
C ASP A 193 6.86 -13.98 1.55
N TYR A 194 5.78 -14.75 1.73
CA TYR A 194 5.20 -14.99 3.07
C TYR A 194 6.18 -15.70 3.99
N GLU A 195 6.89 -16.71 3.51
CA GLU A 195 7.93 -17.42 4.28
C GLU A 195 9.08 -16.45 4.63
N LYS A 196 9.43 -15.51 3.74
CA LYS A 196 10.37 -14.43 4.06
C LYS A 196 9.88 -13.56 5.21
N VAL A 197 8.58 -13.19 5.24
CA VAL A 197 8.00 -12.45 6.38
C VAL A 197 8.15 -13.23 7.69
N LEU A 198 7.95 -14.55 7.66
CA LEU A 198 8.10 -15.40 8.85
C LEU A 198 9.56 -15.50 9.35
N THR A 199 10.57 -15.17 8.51
CA THR A 199 11.96 -15.06 8.98
C THR A 199 12.18 -13.86 9.90
N TYR A 200 11.33 -12.81 9.82
CA TYR A 200 11.39 -11.65 10.71
C TYR A 200 10.57 -11.86 11.99
N ASP A 201 9.45 -12.56 11.89
CA ASP A 201 8.60 -12.91 13.03
C ASP A 201 7.87 -14.24 12.75
N ALA A 202 8.41 -15.32 13.30
CA ALA A 202 7.88 -16.67 13.14
C ALA A 202 6.52 -16.88 13.82
N ALA A 203 6.14 -16.03 14.78
CA ALA A 203 4.88 -16.15 15.52
C ALA A 203 3.65 -15.58 14.79
N ARG A 204 3.80 -14.98 13.62
CA ARG A 204 2.73 -14.43 12.78
C ARG A 204 1.79 -15.53 12.27
N LYS A 205 0.77 -15.87 13.08
CA LYS A 205 -0.25 -16.90 12.74
C LYS A 205 -1.07 -16.52 11.50
N ASP A 206 -1.30 -15.25 11.28
CA ASP A 206 -1.95 -14.71 10.07
C ASP A 206 -1.15 -15.06 8.81
N ILE A 207 0.15 -14.85 8.81
CA ILE A 207 1.03 -15.17 7.68
C ILE A 207 1.17 -16.69 7.49
N GLN A 208 1.32 -17.47 8.58
CA GLN A 208 1.30 -18.94 8.50
C GLN A 208 0.01 -19.45 7.83
N THR A 209 -1.12 -18.81 8.12
CA THR A 209 -2.41 -19.13 7.50
C THR A 209 -2.41 -18.80 6.00
N GLU A 210 -1.87 -17.64 5.60
CA GLU A 210 -1.78 -17.28 4.17
C GLU A 210 -0.85 -18.23 3.39
N VAL A 211 0.27 -18.70 3.98
CA VAL A 211 1.12 -19.75 3.39
C VAL A 211 0.32 -21.02 3.12
N LYS A 212 -0.44 -21.48 4.12
CA LYS A 212 -1.28 -22.70 3.97
C LYS A 212 -2.33 -22.51 2.87
N LYS A 213 -3.03 -21.38 2.84
CA LYS A 213 -4.03 -21.07 1.79
C LYS A 213 -3.40 -21.06 0.41
N ALA A 214 -2.26 -20.39 0.24
CA ALA A 214 -1.59 -20.32 -1.06
C ALA A 214 -1.17 -21.72 -1.55
N LYS A 215 -0.67 -22.60 -0.66
CA LYS A 215 -0.37 -24.00 -0.98
C LYS A 215 -1.63 -24.75 -1.42
N VAL A 216 -2.73 -24.64 -0.68
CA VAL A 216 -4.00 -25.29 -1.03
C VAL A 216 -4.54 -24.80 -2.37
N TYR A 217 -4.51 -23.50 -2.65
CA TYR A 217 -4.97 -22.96 -3.94
C TYR A 217 -4.12 -23.45 -5.10
N ARG A 218 -2.79 -23.46 -4.94
CA ARG A 218 -1.87 -23.98 -5.95
C ARG A 218 -2.13 -25.45 -6.26
N ASP A 219 -2.28 -26.29 -5.22
CA ASP A 219 -2.39 -27.73 -5.35
C ASP A 219 -3.77 -28.15 -5.92
N ASN A 220 -4.78 -27.30 -5.82
CA ASN A 220 -6.12 -27.51 -6.36
C ASN A 220 -6.35 -26.91 -7.76
N LEU A 221 -5.32 -26.38 -8.42
CA LEU A 221 -5.43 -25.92 -9.81
C LEU A 221 -5.73 -27.09 -10.75
N LYS A 222 -6.84 -27.00 -11.50
CA LYS A 222 -7.33 -28.07 -12.40
C LYS A 222 -6.57 -28.08 -13.73
#